data_eb38d7cef62ea551be87a30a0ccf2d94
#
_entry.id   eb38d7cef62ea551be87a30a0ccf2d94
#
_cell.length_a   1.000
_cell.length_b   1.000
_cell.length_c   1.000
_cell.angle_alpha   90.00
_cell.angle_beta   90.00
_cell.angle_gamma   90.00
#
_symmetry.space_group_name_H-M   'P 1'
#
loop_
_entity.id
_entity.type
_entity.pdbx_description
1 polymer ?
#
loop_
_entity_poly.entity_id
_entity_poly.type
_entity_poly.pdbx_seq_one_letter_code
_entity_poly.pdbx_strand_id
1 'polypeptide(L)'
;LNDYTTAYNEKITMKIANILAIFLICASFAILPASAGTKYMSGEPEMSVAISGTNEFEPGEDISLTVTIQNTGTSTFKIIQSDIVDRDDKPDTAKLVTVALDDGNAPVNIKTDPQMIGDVDSGASKTATFNMKVDKYAAPGMYNLVATLKYKHLYYAEQTGTDSIKYIYKDVELPLNLQIKIKPDLQIEVSDIISDSLNVGTEGYITMNVKNVGHEEGDNAIIKLSKAEGSAIVPTDSSVFVGKFMPGETKSVTFKASVSNDGEAKNYPVLVSVDYKNSDGDQVSSDAETVGVDVGGKIEFEIVSDSTKLRPGQKGEVVIVYKNTGATTAYNSQARISAVDPFTSNDDTAFLGDIEPGETVKGVYEVSVSSDATIKTYGVDTEIRYRDSLDNSQISDSMKAQIEVSKASGVSILTNPILITIVVFVILGAGYFVWKRRKN
;
A
#
# COMPACT_ATOMS: atom_id res chain seq x y z
N LEU A 1 58.54 27.70 108.54
CA LEU A 1 58.16 28.80 107.62
C LEU A 1 58.55 28.47 106.18
N ASN A 2 59.54 27.66 105.87
CA ASN A 2 59.99 27.36 104.48
C ASN A 2 59.05 26.36 103.71
N ASP A 3 58.26 25.52 104.33
CA ASP A 3 57.39 24.61 103.65
C ASP A 3 56.10 25.20 103.11
N TYR A 4 55.64 26.26 103.74
CA TYR A 4 54.42 27.02 103.24
C TYR A 4 54.68 27.90 102.00
N THR A 5 55.93 28.40 101.87
CA THR A 5 56.28 29.23 100.71
C THR A 5 56.55 28.42 99.45
N THR A 6 57.03 27.18 99.56
CA THR A 6 57.26 26.27 98.46
C THR A 6 55.93 25.78 97.86
N ALA A 7 54.97 25.31 98.72
CA ALA A 7 53.67 24.82 98.30
C ALA A 7 52.79 25.94 97.70
N TYR A 8 52.95 27.18 98.14
CA TYR A 8 52.26 28.34 97.57
C TYR A 8 52.79 28.70 96.19
N ASN A 9 54.12 28.69 96.00
CA ASN A 9 54.75 28.92 94.72
C ASN A 9 54.47 27.82 93.71
N GLU A 10 54.37 26.50 94.07
CA GLU A 10 53.97 25.42 93.20
C GLU A 10 52.49 25.59 92.74
N LYS A 11 51.60 26.00 93.65
CA LYS A 11 50.19 26.25 93.27
C LYS A 11 50.00 27.42 92.30
N ILE A 12 50.87 28.46 92.47
CA ILE A 12 50.87 29.59 91.58
C ILE A 12 51.44 29.23 90.22
N THR A 13 52.55 28.51 90.16
CA THR A 13 53.15 28.03 88.90
C THR A 13 52.23 27.10 88.16
N MET A 14 51.55 26.17 88.90
CA MET A 14 50.55 25.28 88.26
C MET A 14 49.32 26.02 87.75
N LYS A 15 48.88 27.04 88.45
CA LYS A 15 47.75 27.90 87.94
C LYS A 15 48.18 28.72 86.67
N ILE A 16 49.42 29.27 86.69
CA ILE A 16 49.96 29.99 85.56
C ILE A 16 50.18 29.05 84.35
N ALA A 17 50.70 27.82 84.63
CA ALA A 17 50.84 26.81 83.54
C ALA A 17 49.51 26.36 82.98
N ASN A 18 48.48 26.19 83.82
CA ASN A 18 47.10 25.87 83.30
C ASN A 18 46.50 27.03 82.55
N ILE A 19 46.70 28.29 82.96
CA ILE A 19 46.22 29.51 82.22
C ILE A 19 46.99 29.61 80.91
N LEU A 20 48.30 29.35 80.88
CA LEU A 20 49.06 29.37 79.61
C LEU A 20 48.65 28.23 78.70
N ALA A 21 48.36 27.04 79.23
CA ALA A 21 47.85 25.88 78.43
C ALA A 21 46.46 26.17 77.86
N ILE A 22 45.58 26.80 78.62
CA ILE A 22 44.25 27.21 78.12
C ILE A 22 44.39 28.33 77.07
N PHE A 23 45.32 29.26 77.25
CA PHE A 23 45.61 30.31 76.26
C PHE A 23 46.21 29.74 74.97
N LEU A 24 47.09 28.74 75.08
CA LEU A 24 47.64 28.02 73.90
C LEU A 24 46.60 27.20 73.18
N ILE A 25 45.68 26.57 73.92
CA ILE A 25 44.57 25.82 73.32
C ILE A 25 43.57 26.80 72.64
N CYS A 26 43.27 27.93 73.27
CA CYS A 26 42.45 28.96 72.65
C CYS A 26 43.10 29.61 71.45
N ALA A 27 44.46 29.81 71.50
CA ALA A 27 45.23 30.32 70.37
C ALA A 27 45.32 29.33 69.20
N SER A 28 45.35 28.02 69.47
CA SER A 28 45.31 27.01 68.42
C SER A 28 43.96 26.85 67.76
N PHE A 29 42.86 27.23 68.46
CA PHE A 29 41.53 27.34 67.85
C PHE A 29 41.35 28.67 67.04
N ALA A 30 42.17 29.65 67.26
CA ALA A 30 42.09 30.92 66.53
C ALA A 30 42.89 30.90 65.20
N ILE A 31 43.59 29.80 64.88
CA ILE A 31 44.27 29.61 63.60
C ILE A 31 43.61 28.45 62.84
N LEU A 32 42.29 28.48 62.76
CA LEU A 32 41.64 27.86 61.62
C LEU A 32 41.90 28.84 60.44
N PRO A 33 42.54 28.34 59.37
CA PRO A 33 42.58 29.18 58.19
C PRO A 33 41.13 29.41 57.84
N ALA A 34 40.69 30.64 57.93
CA ALA A 34 39.45 31.06 57.30
C ALA A 34 39.65 30.76 55.82
N SER A 35 39.18 29.56 55.44
CA SER A 35 39.02 29.22 54.05
C SER A 35 38.01 30.25 53.53
N ALA A 36 38.56 31.32 52.98
CA ALA A 36 37.78 32.42 52.43
C ALA A 36 37.25 32.06 51.04
N GLY A 37 36.59 30.90 50.98
CA GLY A 37 35.76 30.53 49.86
C GLY A 37 34.33 30.94 50.18
N THR A 38 33.87 32.09 49.68
CA THR A 38 32.51 32.51 49.88
C THR A 38 31.66 31.86 48.78
N LYS A 39 30.73 31.02 49.12
CA LYS A 39 29.74 30.47 48.18
C LYS A 39 28.93 31.65 47.66
N TYR A 40 29.08 31.96 46.38
CA TYR A 40 28.57 33.18 45.81
C TYR A 40 27.07 33.05 45.47
N MET A 41 26.69 31.93 44.85
CA MET A 41 25.30 31.60 44.51
C MET A 41 25.00 30.13 44.73
N SER A 42 23.76 29.82 45.04
CA SER A 42 23.26 28.46 45.23
C SER A 42 21.87 28.35 44.61
N GLY A 43 21.63 27.24 43.95
CA GLY A 43 20.40 26.88 43.29
C GLY A 43 20.69 25.78 42.32
N GLU A 44 19.66 25.19 41.74
CA GLU A 44 19.78 24.19 40.69
C GLU A 44 18.60 24.31 39.75
N PRO A 45 18.77 23.89 38.46
CA PRO A 45 17.66 23.75 37.54
C PRO A 45 16.73 22.63 37.99
N GLU A 46 15.42 22.85 37.90
CA GLU A 46 14.41 21.84 38.08
C GLU A 46 13.72 21.59 36.72
N MET A 47 14.16 20.53 36.05
CA MET A 47 13.77 20.26 34.68
C MET A 47 12.60 19.29 34.61
N SER A 48 11.64 19.62 33.78
CA SER A 48 10.47 18.77 33.45
C SER A 48 10.26 18.68 31.94
N VAL A 49 9.58 17.62 31.51
CA VAL A 49 9.23 17.40 30.11
C VAL A 49 7.73 17.10 29.97
N ALA A 50 7.16 17.56 28.87
CA ALA A 50 5.78 17.28 28.54
C ALA A 50 5.63 17.13 27.00
N ILE A 51 4.69 16.31 26.55
CA ILE A 51 4.29 16.21 25.15
C ILE A 51 3.43 17.41 24.80
N SER A 52 3.75 18.09 23.70
CA SER A 52 2.94 19.15 23.12
C SER A 52 2.03 18.57 22.05
N GLY A 53 0.71 18.67 22.23
CA GLY A 53 -0.27 18.09 21.33
C GLY A 53 -0.85 16.77 21.86
N THR A 54 -1.19 15.86 20.94
CA THR A 54 -1.72 14.54 21.33
C THR A 54 -0.60 13.61 21.82
N ASN A 55 -0.96 12.75 22.76
CA ASN A 55 -0.13 11.65 23.19
C ASN A 55 -0.79 10.28 22.85
N GLU A 56 -1.82 10.28 21.98
CA GLU A 56 -2.50 9.07 21.51
C GLU A 56 -2.20 8.87 20.02
N PHE A 57 -1.77 7.66 19.66
CA PHE A 57 -1.27 7.31 18.33
C PHE A 57 -1.85 5.96 17.88
N GLU A 58 -1.88 5.75 16.56
CA GLU A 58 -2.33 4.51 15.95
C GLU A 58 -1.14 3.60 15.58
N PRO A 59 -1.32 2.27 15.55
CA PRO A 59 -0.30 1.35 15.02
C PRO A 59 0.10 1.71 13.59
N GLY A 60 1.40 1.67 13.29
CA GLY A 60 1.94 1.99 11.96
C GLY A 60 2.11 3.47 11.66
N GLU A 61 1.64 4.39 12.53
CA GLU A 61 1.68 5.84 12.33
C GLU A 61 3.11 6.39 12.32
N ASP A 62 3.42 7.30 11.40
CA ASP A 62 4.61 8.12 11.40
C ASP A 62 4.36 9.42 12.16
N ILE A 63 5.04 9.61 13.29
CA ILE A 63 4.77 10.67 14.26
C ILE A 63 5.89 11.70 14.26
N SER A 64 5.52 12.98 14.36
CA SER A 64 6.42 14.09 14.68
C SER A 64 6.10 14.59 16.10
N LEU A 65 6.72 13.95 17.11
CA LEU A 65 6.48 14.23 18.52
C LEU A 65 7.23 15.48 18.95
N THR A 66 6.51 16.51 19.42
CA THR A 66 7.11 17.71 20.01
C THR A 66 7.10 17.59 21.52
N VAL A 67 8.29 17.66 22.11
CA VAL A 67 8.51 17.63 23.56
C VAL A 67 8.83 19.04 24.02
N THR A 68 8.09 19.54 25.01
CA THR A 68 8.37 20.79 25.71
C THR A 68 9.22 20.47 26.93
N ILE A 69 10.34 21.16 27.06
CA ILE A 69 11.29 21.09 28.17
C ILE A 69 11.17 22.39 28.95
N GLN A 70 10.82 22.30 30.22
CA GLN A 70 10.63 23.45 31.11
C GLN A 70 11.59 23.39 32.27
N ASN A 71 12.14 24.55 32.68
CA ASN A 71 12.94 24.74 33.87
C ASN A 71 12.16 25.55 34.90
N THR A 72 11.81 24.99 36.03
CA THR A 72 11.13 25.64 37.15
C THR A 72 12.07 25.90 38.33
N GLY A 73 13.35 25.55 38.19
CA GLY A 73 14.36 25.74 39.20
C GLY A 73 14.49 27.21 39.61
N THR A 74 14.96 27.44 40.85
CA THR A 74 15.12 28.78 41.40
C THR A 74 16.48 28.94 42.07
N SER A 75 17.04 30.11 41.99
CA SER A 75 18.22 30.50 42.79
C SER A 75 17.77 30.68 44.23
N THR A 76 18.32 29.88 45.15
CA THR A 76 17.92 29.86 46.57
C THR A 76 18.76 30.86 47.40
N PHE A 77 19.96 31.19 46.92
CA PHE A 77 20.87 32.08 47.64
C PHE A 77 21.82 32.78 46.66
N LYS A 78 21.89 34.13 46.78
CA LYS A 78 22.83 34.97 46.03
C LYS A 78 23.46 36.00 46.96
N ILE A 79 24.81 35.97 47.15
CA ILE A 79 25.56 37.04 47.79
C ILE A 79 26.29 37.77 46.71
N ILE A 80 26.05 39.08 46.61
CA ILE A 80 26.80 40.03 45.75
C ILE A 80 27.56 40.93 46.67
N GLN A 81 28.91 40.91 46.63
CA GLN A 81 29.74 41.97 47.22
C GLN A 81 29.77 43.18 46.27
N SER A 82 29.84 44.38 46.83
CA SER A 82 29.68 45.64 46.06
C SER A 82 30.69 45.86 44.93
N ASP A 83 31.76 45.12 44.89
CA ASP A 83 32.85 45.23 43.91
C ASP A 83 32.90 44.08 42.87
N ILE A 84 31.90 43.20 42.91
CA ILE A 84 31.81 42.05 41.97
C ILE A 84 30.89 42.40 40.84
N VAL A 85 31.38 42.23 39.59
CA VAL A 85 30.54 42.34 38.39
C VAL A 85 29.55 41.20 38.38
N ASP A 86 28.23 41.51 38.43
CA ASP A 86 27.16 40.53 38.27
C ASP A 86 27.28 39.90 36.86
N ARG A 87 27.50 38.61 36.81
CA ARG A 87 27.59 37.87 35.57
C ARG A 87 26.28 37.14 35.32
N ASP A 88 25.97 36.90 34.00
CA ASP A 88 24.73 36.31 33.55
C ASP A 88 24.59 34.81 33.89
N ASP A 89 25.67 34.13 34.35
CA ASP A 89 25.63 32.75 34.74
C ASP A 89 24.94 32.56 36.10
N LYS A 90 23.77 31.92 36.05
CA LYS A 90 22.94 31.64 37.23
C LYS A 90 22.93 30.12 37.53
N PRO A 91 22.89 29.75 38.84
CA PRO A 91 22.88 28.33 39.22
C PRO A 91 21.62 27.57 38.77
N ASP A 92 20.49 28.29 38.59
CA ASP A 92 19.20 27.80 38.17
C ASP A 92 19.03 27.71 36.64
N THR A 93 20.04 28.10 35.86
CA THR A 93 20.05 27.96 34.41
C THR A 93 20.62 26.58 34.00
N ALA A 94 19.88 25.80 33.25
CA ALA A 94 20.40 24.60 32.57
C ALA A 94 21.11 25.02 31.28
N LYS A 95 22.43 24.78 31.22
CA LYS A 95 23.27 25.23 30.09
C LYS A 95 23.54 24.05 29.14
N LEU A 96 23.59 24.38 27.83
CA LEU A 96 23.90 23.43 26.75
C LEU A 96 23.03 22.18 26.80
N VAL A 97 21.72 22.37 27.04
CA VAL A 97 20.77 21.27 27.18
C VAL A 97 20.71 20.48 25.87
N THR A 98 20.98 19.20 25.97
CA THR A 98 20.77 18.21 24.92
C THR A 98 19.67 17.26 25.35
N VAL A 99 18.72 16.99 24.45
CA VAL A 99 17.58 16.11 24.67
C VAL A 99 17.74 14.89 23.77
N ALA A 100 17.80 13.71 24.36
CA ALA A 100 17.70 12.43 23.67
C ALA A 100 16.34 11.80 24.02
N LEU A 101 15.71 11.14 23.04
CA LEU A 101 14.49 10.40 23.24
C LEU A 101 14.79 8.91 22.98
N ASP A 102 14.44 8.05 23.90
CA ASP A 102 14.54 6.59 23.82
C ASP A 102 13.16 5.97 23.88
N ASP A 103 12.98 4.82 23.23
CA ASP A 103 11.72 4.10 23.12
C ASP A 103 11.18 3.58 24.47
N GLY A 104 12.06 3.41 25.46
CA GLY A 104 11.69 2.89 26.77
C GLY A 104 11.05 1.51 26.68
N ASN A 105 9.74 1.43 26.87
CA ASN A 105 8.96 0.21 26.64
C ASN A 105 7.90 0.37 25.54
N ALA A 106 7.93 1.47 24.81
CA ALA A 106 6.96 1.74 23.75
C ALA A 106 7.34 1.01 22.45
N PRO A 107 6.38 0.44 21.73
CA PRO A 107 6.62 -0.21 20.43
C PRO A 107 6.78 0.83 19.31
N VAL A 108 7.85 1.61 19.40
CA VAL A 108 8.16 2.69 18.44
C VAL A 108 9.62 2.64 18.02
N ASN A 109 9.90 3.12 16.81
CA ASN A 109 11.24 3.31 16.29
C ASN A 109 11.52 4.82 16.16
N ILE A 110 12.43 5.34 16.98
CA ILE A 110 12.82 6.76 16.98
C ILE A 110 13.86 6.98 15.90
N LYS A 111 13.59 7.93 14.99
CA LYS A 111 14.41 8.23 13.82
C LYS A 111 15.29 9.46 13.99
N THR A 112 15.07 10.25 15.05
CA THR A 112 15.76 11.52 15.27
C THR A 112 16.86 11.37 16.31
N ASP A 113 18.07 11.81 15.98
CA ASP A 113 19.22 11.89 16.88
C ASP A 113 18.99 12.89 18.02
N PRO A 114 19.80 12.84 19.12
CA PRO A 114 19.74 13.81 20.20
C PRO A 114 19.87 15.24 19.71
N GLN A 115 19.03 16.16 20.25
CA GLN A 115 18.94 17.54 19.83
C GLN A 115 19.49 18.49 20.90
N MET A 116 20.37 19.40 20.51
CA MET A 116 20.84 20.51 21.37
C MET A 116 19.87 21.67 21.27
N ILE A 117 19.19 22.00 22.37
CA ILE A 117 18.25 23.12 22.46
C ILE A 117 18.88 24.38 23.09
N GLY A 118 20.15 24.27 23.52
CA GLY A 118 20.90 25.39 24.17
C GLY A 118 20.48 25.62 25.62
N ASP A 119 20.67 26.83 26.13
CA ASP A 119 20.43 27.17 27.54
C ASP A 119 18.94 27.34 27.82
N VAL A 120 18.46 26.82 28.99
CA VAL A 120 17.11 26.99 29.47
C VAL A 120 17.14 27.68 30.82
N ASP A 121 16.79 28.97 30.83
CA ASP A 121 16.75 29.74 32.04
C ASP A 121 15.60 29.36 32.96
N SER A 122 15.70 29.75 34.23
CA SER A 122 14.61 29.60 35.20
C SER A 122 13.33 30.29 34.68
N GLY A 123 12.22 29.56 34.74
CA GLY A 123 10.92 29.97 34.22
C GLY A 123 10.76 29.89 32.71
N ALA A 124 11.81 29.50 31.97
CA ALA A 124 11.75 29.35 30.51
C ALA A 124 11.37 27.93 30.08
N SER A 125 10.87 27.83 28.86
CA SER A 125 10.64 26.55 28.19
C SER A 125 11.18 26.56 26.77
N LYS A 126 11.62 25.42 26.27
CA LYS A 126 12.04 25.16 24.89
C LYS A 126 11.45 23.87 24.38
N THR A 127 11.45 23.69 23.08
CA THR A 127 10.90 22.49 22.44
C THR A 127 11.98 21.74 21.66
N ALA A 128 11.85 20.42 21.62
CA ALA A 128 12.56 19.51 20.72
C ALA A 128 11.53 18.64 19.97
N THR A 129 11.79 18.36 18.69
CA THR A 129 10.86 17.56 17.87
C THR A 129 11.55 16.29 17.41
N PHE A 130 10.89 15.17 17.64
CA PHE A 130 11.38 13.83 17.32
C PHE A 130 10.47 13.14 16.33
N ASN A 131 11.02 12.67 15.22
CA ASN A 131 10.32 11.83 14.27
C ASN A 131 10.47 10.36 14.71
N MET A 132 9.36 9.67 14.82
CA MET A 132 9.33 8.26 15.18
C MET A 132 8.21 7.54 14.43
N LYS A 133 8.26 6.23 14.39
CA LYS A 133 7.24 5.38 13.81
C LYS A 133 6.76 4.37 14.84
N VAL A 134 5.44 4.25 14.97
CA VAL A 134 4.82 3.17 15.76
C VAL A 134 4.92 1.86 14.98
N ASP A 135 5.19 0.75 15.65
CA ASP A 135 5.18 -0.57 15.03
C ASP A 135 3.80 -0.89 14.45
N LYS A 136 3.80 -1.50 13.25
CA LYS A 136 2.55 -1.78 12.53
C LYS A 136 1.57 -2.63 13.33
N TYR A 137 2.08 -3.55 14.15
CA TYR A 137 1.28 -4.46 14.97
C TYR A 137 1.42 -4.15 16.47
N ALA A 138 1.63 -2.88 16.81
CA ALA A 138 1.73 -2.43 18.20
C ALA A 138 0.47 -2.79 18.97
N ALA A 139 0.63 -3.48 20.11
CA ALA A 139 -0.51 -3.75 20.98
C ALA A 139 -1.02 -2.45 21.60
N PRO A 140 -2.35 -2.30 21.76
CA PRO A 140 -2.92 -1.13 22.41
C PRO A 140 -2.54 -1.07 23.89
N GLY A 141 -2.33 0.14 24.40
CA GLY A 141 -1.95 0.30 25.81
C GLY A 141 -1.25 1.62 26.10
N MET A 142 -0.88 1.77 27.38
CA MET A 142 -0.10 2.91 27.86
C MET A 142 1.37 2.51 27.91
N TYR A 143 2.23 3.34 27.32
CA TYR A 143 3.66 3.10 27.23
C TYR A 143 4.44 4.34 27.68
N ASN A 144 5.70 4.16 28.07
CA ASN A 144 6.57 5.26 28.46
C ASN A 144 7.76 5.35 27.50
N LEU A 145 7.92 6.50 26.90
CA LEU A 145 9.17 6.95 26.28
C LEU A 145 10.06 7.53 27.36
N VAL A 146 11.39 7.53 27.16
CA VAL A 146 12.34 8.13 28.09
C VAL A 146 13.05 9.30 27.41
N ALA A 147 12.76 10.53 27.88
CA ALA A 147 13.49 11.71 27.48
C ALA A 147 14.68 11.93 28.43
N THR A 148 15.89 11.77 27.92
CA THR A 148 17.12 12.00 28.70
C THR A 148 17.66 13.38 28.42
N LEU A 149 17.65 14.24 29.44
CA LEU A 149 18.22 15.58 29.40
C LEU A 149 19.68 15.54 29.90
N LYS A 150 20.61 16.02 29.08
CA LYS A 150 22.01 16.24 29.48
C LYS A 150 22.28 17.71 29.46
N TYR A 151 22.74 18.27 30.60
CA TYR A 151 23.06 19.69 30.73
C TYR A 151 24.11 19.93 31.80
N LYS A 152 24.61 21.17 31.85
CA LYS A 152 25.48 21.70 32.92
C LYS A 152 24.75 22.78 33.65
N HIS A 153 25.03 22.94 34.94
CA HIS A 153 24.64 24.15 35.68
C HIS A 153 25.74 24.62 36.58
N LEU A 154 25.72 25.92 36.92
CA LEU A 154 26.66 26.49 37.87
C LEU A 154 26.37 25.93 39.27
N TYR A 155 27.21 25.00 39.76
CA TYR A 155 27.04 24.41 41.08
C TYR A 155 27.35 25.36 42.20
N TYR A 156 28.50 26.05 42.11
CA TYR A 156 28.85 27.20 42.95
C TYR A 156 29.95 28.05 42.29
N ALA A 157 30.03 29.31 42.77
CA ALA A 157 31.13 30.21 42.47
C ALA A 157 31.87 30.50 43.74
N GLU A 158 33.22 30.41 43.71
CA GLU A 158 34.12 30.67 44.81
C GLU A 158 35.00 31.87 44.49
N GLN A 159 35.03 32.83 45.39
CA GLN A 159 35.92 33.99 45.27
C GLN A 159 37.13 33.82 46.16
N THR A 160 38.34 33.98 45.63
CA THR A 160 39.59 33.95 46.38
C THR A 160 40.26 35.30 46.21
N GLY A 161 40.33 36.11 47.29
CA GLY A 161 40.81 37.49 47.23
C GLY A 161 39.84 38.47 46.53
N THR A 162 40.36 39.60 46.06
CA THR A 162 39.54 40.64 45.41
C THR A 162 39.41 40.47 43.89
N ASP A 163 40.28 39.65 43.26
CA ASP A 163 40.48 39.72 41.81
C ASP A 163 40.23 38.40 41.05
N SER A 164 39.92 37.29 41.73
CA SER A 164 39.67 36.01 41.06
C SER A 164 38.42 35.32 41.54
N ILE A 165 37.60 34.84 40.57
CA ILE A 165 36.39 34.05 40.80
C ILE A 165 36.56 32.73 40.07
N LYS A 166 36.35 31.63 40.80
CA LYS A 166 36.32 30.29 40.26
C LYS A 166 34.86 29.85 40.09
N TYR A 167 34.50 29.46 38.88
CA TYR A 167 33.18 28.88 38.58
C TYR A 167 33.29 27.36 38.49
N ILE A 168 32.42 26.66 39.18
CA ILE A 168 32.37 25.19 39.18
C ILE A 168 31.01 24.76 38.64
N TYR A 169 31.05 24.06 37.51
CA TYR A 169 29.87 23.49 36.86
C TYR A 169 29.75 22.02 37.20
N LYS A 170 28.49 21.53 37.29
CA LYS A 170 28.14 20.14 37.45
C LYS A 170 27.43 19.68 36.19
N ASP A 171 27.84 18.51 35.67
CA ASP A 171 27.15 17.83 34.61
C ASP A 171 26.00 17.02 35.20
N VAL A 172 24.84 17.08 34.56
CA VAL A 172 23.63 16.36 34.96
C VAL A 172 23.11 15.56 33.78
N GLU A 173 22.75 14.32 34.05
CA GLU A 173 22.01 13.45 33.15
C GLU A 173 20.72 13.03 33.86
N LEU A 174 19.58 13.42 33.29
CA LEU A 174 18.25 13.31 33.92
C LEU A 174 17.30 12.59 32.97
N PRO A 175 17.00 11.30 33.19
CA PRO A 175 15.96 10.59 32.47
C PRO A 175 14.57 10.95 33.03
N LEU A 176 13.64 11.26 32.14
CA LEU A 176 12.27 11.63 32.46
C LEU A 176 11.31 10.82 31.58
N ASN A 177 10.23 10.32 32.17
CA ASN A 177 9.23 9.54 31.43
C ASN A 177 8.23 10.44 30.74
N LEU A 178 7.89 10.07 29.51
CA LEU A 178 6.81 10.65 28.70
C LEU A 178 5.79 9.56 28.38
N GLN A 179 4.58 9.68 28.87
CA GLN A 179 3.55 8.69 28.66
C GLN A 179 2.84 8.90 27.33
N ILE A 180 2.77 7.83 26.52
CA ILE A 180 1.99 7.77 25.30
C ILE A 180 0.97 6.63 25.38
N LYS A 181 -0.09 6.73 24.60
CA LYS A 181 -1.13 5.72 24.44
C LYS A 181 -1.17 5.25 22.99
N ILE A 182 -1.07 3.96 22.77
CA ILE A 182 -1.37 3.35 21.48
C ILE A 182 -2.84 2.93 21.50
N LYS A 183 -3.61 3.41 20.51
CA LYS A 183 -5.02 3.05 20.34
C LYS A 183 -5.16 1.65 19.76
N PRO A 184 -6.24 0.93 20.05
CA PRO A 184 -6.59 -0.24 19.27
C PRO A 184 -6.96 0.20 17.85
N ASP A 185 -6.71 -0.66 16.87
CA ASP A 185 -7.14 -0.51 15.48
C ASP A 185 -7.58 -1.86 14.91
N LEU A 186 -8.32 -1.82 13.81
CA LEU A 186 -8.68 -2.96 13.01
C LEU A 186 -7.73 -3.00 11.81
N GLN A 187 -6.91 -4.03 11.75
CA GLN A 187 -6.01 -4.32 10.63
C GLN A 187 -6.46 -5.59 9.93
N ILE A 188 -6.30 -5.64 8.63
CA ILE A 188 -6.70 -6.80 7.84
C ILE A 188 -5.50 -7.51 7.22
N GLU A 189 -5.67 -8.82 7.06
CA GLU A 189 -4.83 -9.68 6.24
C GLU A 189 -5.74 -10.46 5.28
N VAL A 190 -5.42 -10.39 3.99
CA VAL A 190 -6.21 -11.05 2.94
C VAL A 190 -5.49 -12.29 2.44
N SER A 191 -6.21 -13.42 2.38
CA SER A 191 -5.68 -14.71 1.91
C SER A 191 -6.68 -15.45 1.03
N ASP A 192 -6.24 -16.58 0.44
CA ASP A 192 -7.06 -17.51 -0.33
C ASP A 192 -7.91 -16.82 -1.42
N ILE A 193 -7.26 -15.99 -2.23
CA ILE A 193 -7.91 -15.24 -3.30
C ILE A 193 -8.16 -16.16 -4.48
N ILE A 194 -9.43 -16.32 -4.84
CA ILE A 194 -9.90 -17.14 -5.96
C ILE A 194 -10.72 -16.25 -6.89
N SER A 195 -10.33 -16.20 -8.16
CA SER A 195 -11.14 -15.62 -9.23
C SER A 195 -11.92 -16.74 -9.93
N ASP A 196 -13.23 -16.58 -10.04
CA ASP A 196 -14.10 -17.46 -10.80
C ASP A 196 -14.68 -16.72 -12.00
N SER A 197 -14.43 -17.28 -13.19
CA SER A 197 -14.96 -16.78 -14.47
C SER A 197 -14.59 -15.33 -14.78
N LEU A 198 -13.56 -14.78 -14.11
CA LEU A 198 -13.11 -13.40 -14.27
C LEU A 198 -12.15 -13.29 -15.47
N ASN A 199 -12.70 -13.05 -16.67
CA ASN A 199 -11.95 -12.99 -17.91
C ASN A 199 -12.01 -11.59 -18.51
N VAL A 200 -11.03 -11.27 -19.37
CA VAL A 200 -11.00 -9.99 -20.11
C VAL A 200 -12.32 -9.78 -20.87
N GLY A 201 -12.96 -8.65 -20.65
CA GLY A 201 -14.22 -8.25 -21.29
C GLY A 201 -15.47 -8.88 -20.69
N THR A 202 -15.36 -9.70 -19.61
CA THR A 202 -16.51 -10.34 -18.97
C THR A 202 -16.65 -9.94 -17.50
N GLU A 203 -17.74 -10.34 -16.88
CA GLU A 203 -17.94 -10.29 -15.43
C GLU A 203 -17.58 -11.63 -14.82
N GLY A 204 -17.12 -11.61 -13.56
CA GLY A 204 -16.79 -12.78 -12.77
C GLY A 204 -16.89 -12.49 -11.28
N TYR A 205 -16.47 -13.46 -10.48
CA TYR A 205 -16.47 -13.36 -9.02
C TYR A 205 -15.06 -13.44 -8.46
N ILE A 206 -14.83 -12.72 -7.36
CA ILE A 206 -13.60 -12.74 -6.59
C ILE A 206 -13.98 -13.14 -5.17
N THR A 207 -13.53 -14.32 -4.75
CA THR A 207 -13.73 -14.82 -3.38
C THR A 207 -12.40 -14.73 -2.64
N MET A 208 -12.43 -14.24 -1.40
CA MET A 208 -11.24 -14.12 -0.56
C MET A 208 -11.59 -14.28 0.92
N ASN A 209 -10.58 -14.66 1.70
CA ASN A 209 -10.65 -14.67 3.15
C ASN A 209 -10.01 -13.41 3.69
N VAL A 210 -10.75 -12.65 4.50
CA VAL A 210 -10.28 -11.43 5.17
C VAL A 210 -10.25 -11.71 6.67
N LYS A 211 -9.08 -11.55 7.29
CA LYS A 211 -8.86 -11.78 8.72
C LYS A 211 -8.57 -10.46 9.42
N ASN A 212 -9.20 -10.22 10.55
CA ASN A 212 -8.83 -9.13 11.44
C ASN A 212 -7.58 -9.54 12.23
N VAL A 213 -6.42 -8.97 11.91
CA VAL A 213 -5.14 -9.18 12.61
C VAL A 213 -4.83 -8.06 13.58
N GLY A 214 -5.68 -7.04 13.65
CA GLY A 214 -5.60 -5.94 14.61
C GLY A 214 -6.12 -6.31 16.00
N HIS A 215 -6.28 -5.29 16.82
CA HIS A 215 -6.67 -5.44 18.23
C HIS A 215 -8.05 -4.84 18.53
N GLU A 216 -8.74 -4.29 17.53
CA GLU A 216 -10.07 -3.70 17.68
C GLU A 216 -11.14 -4.55 17.03
N GLU A 217 -12.30 -4.66 17.73
CA GLU A 217 -13.53 -5.21 17.17
C GLU A 217 -14.16 -4.17 16.24
N GLY A 218 -14.41 -4.53 14.98
CA GLY A 218 -15.23 -3.71 14.08
C GLY A 218 -16.71 -4.01 14.29
N ASP A 219 -17.50 -3.04 14.76
CA ASP A 219 -18.96 -3.17 14.77
C ASP A 219 -19.55 -2.65 13.46
N ASN A 220 -20.62 -3.29 12.97
CA ASN A 220 -21.24 -3.00 11.68
C ASN A 220 -20.25 -2.98 10.51
N ALA A 221 -19.29 -3.89 10.53
CA ALA A 221 -18.20 -3.94 9.55
C ALA A 221 -18.68 -4.28 8.15
N ILE A 222 -18.14 -3.54 7.18
CA ILE A 222 -18.38 -3.69 5.74
C ILE A 222 -17.02 -3.86 5.07
N ILE A 223 -16.77 -5.03 4.50
CA ILE A 223 -15.57 -5.28 3.71
C ILE A 223 -15.80 -4.71 2.32
N LYS A 224 -14.86 -3.90 1.82
CA LYS A 224 -14.92 -3.22 0.53
C LYS A 224 -13.81 -3.67 -0.39
N LEU A 225 -14.18 -3.83 -1.66
CA LEU A 225 -13.24 -4.04 -2.76
C LEU A 225 -13.23 -2.78 -3.63
N SER A 226 -12.05 -2.21 -3.87
CA SER A 226 -11.87 -1.01 -4.67
C SER A 226 -10.85 -1.24 -5.78
N LYS A 227 -11.02 -0.51 -6.88
CA LYS A 227 -10.10 -0.54 -8.01
C LYS A 227 -8.76 0.10 -7.60
N ALA A 228 -7.66 -0.62 -7.81
CA ALA A 228 -6.33 -0.05 -7.68
C ALA A 228 -5.91 0.69 -8.95
N GLU A 229 -4.94 1.58 -8.86
CA GLU A 229 -4.36 2.28 -10.01
C GLU A 229 -3.74 1.27 -10.99
N GLY A 230 -4.02 1.46 -12.28
CA GLY A 230 -3.54 0.56 -13.34
C GLY A 230 -4.25 -0.79 -13.43
N SER A 231 -5.25 -1.07 -12.58
CA SER A 231 -6.04 -2.30 -12.66
C SER A 231 -7.06 -2.26 -13.79
N ALA A 232 -7.22 -3.38 -14.52
CA ALA A 232 -8.32 -3.58 -15.45
C ALA A 232 -9.60 -4.06 -14.77
N ILE A 233 -9.52 -4.50 -13.50
CA ILE A 233 -10.66 -4.99 -12.71
C ILE A 233 -11.48 -3.81 -12.20
N VAL A 234 -12.79 -3.87 -12.41
CA VAL A 234 -13.76 -2.88 -11.93
C VAL A 234 -14.80 -3.62 -11.08
N PRO A 235 -14.77 -3.46 -9.74
CA PRO A 235 -15.80 -4.04 -8.88
C PRO A 235 -17.19 -3.53 -9.23
N THR A 236 -18.16 -4.43 -9.45
CA THR A 236 -19.57 -4.12 -9.73
C THR A 236 -20.44 -4.32 -8.49
N ASP A 237 -20.08 -5.30 -7.64
CA ASP A 237 -20.55 -5.41 -6.28
C ASP A 237 -19.33 -5.28 -5.37
N SER A 238 -19.16 -4.10 -4.80
CA SER A 238 -17.90 -3.67 -4.18
C SER A 238 -17.92 -3.70 -2.65
N SER A 239 -18.99 -4.20 -2.02
CA SER A 239 -19.13 -4.17 -0.56
C SER A 239 -19.92 -5.37 -0.02
N VAL A 240 -19.42 -5.95 1.08
CA VAL A 240 -20.07 -7.05 1.79
C VAL A 240 -20.20 -6.69 3.26
N PHE A 241 -21.44 -6.66 3.78
CA PHE A 241 -21.70 -6.46 5.21
C PHE A 241 -21.42 -7.76 5.96
N VAL A 242 -20.53 -7.69 6.96
CA VAL A 242 -20.11 -8.86 7.78
C VAL A 242 -20.52 -8.74 9.25
N GLY A 243 -21.10 -7.60 9.68
CA GLY A 243 -21.54 -7.35 11.04
C GLY A 243 -20.37 -7.13 12.00
N LYS A 244 -20.33 -7.90 13.10
CA LYS A 244 -19.21 -7.88 14.02
C LYS A 244 -17.99 -8.57 13.41
N PHE A 245 -16.83 -7.95 13.56
CA PHE A 245 -15.56 -8.47 13.05
C PHE A 245 -14.49 -8.45 14.17
N MET A 246 -14.42 -9.57 14.90
CA MET A 246 -13.60 -9.70 16.09
C MET A 246 -12.10 -9.82 15.75
N PRO A 247 -11.19 -9.38 16.64
CA PRO A 247 -9.78 -9.70 16.54
C PRO A 247 -9.53 -11.21 16.37
N GLY A 248 -8.72 -11.56 15.36
CA GLY A 248 -8.40 -12.93 15.00
C GLY A 248 -9.46 -13.66 14.17
N GLU A 249 -10.64 -13.09 13.95
CA GLU A 249 -11.71 -13.67 13.13
C GLU A 249 -11.37 -13.57 11.64
N THR A 250 -11.81 -14.59 10.88
CA THR A 250 -11.71 -14.62 9.40
C THR A 250 -13.11 -14.66 8.81
N LYS A 251 -13.37 -13.80 7.86
CA LYS A 251 -14.61 -13.76 7.05
C LYS A 251 -14.29 -14.13 5.61
N SER A 252 -15.05 -15.09 5.05
CA SER A 252 -15.01 -15.36 3.61
C SER A 252 -16.02 -14.47 2.91
N VAL A 253 -15.56 -13.69 1.92
CA VAL A 253 -16.40 -12.74 1.17
C VAL A 253 -16.23 -12.94 -0.32
N THR A 254 -17.31 -12.69 -1.07
CA THR A 254 -17.33 -12.79 -2.52
C THR A 254 -17.81 -11.46 -3.11
N PHE A 255 -17.07 -10.95 -4.06
CA PHE A 255 -17.37 -9.73 -4.80
C PHE A 255 -17.64 -10.06 -6.26
N LYS A 256 -18.51 -9.31 -6.91
CA LYS A 256 -18.68 -9.34 -8.35
C LYS A 256 -17.84 -8.21 -8.99
N ALA A 257 -17.13 -8.53 -10.05
CA ALA A 257 -16.31 -7.57 -10.77
C ALA A 257 -16.38 -7.81 -12.28
N SER A 258 -16.13 -6.77 -13.05
CA SER A 258 -15.94 -6.82 -14.50
C SER A 258 -14.48 -6.52 -14.84
N VAL A 259 -14.01 -7.03 -15.98
CA VAL A 259 -12.69 -6.72 -16.52
C VAL A 259 -12.84 -5.90 -17.79
N SER A 260 -12.08 -4.83 -17.92
CA SER A 260 -12.05 -3.99 -19.11
C SER A 260 -11.70 -4.81 -20.36
N ASN A 261 -12.35 -4.49 -21.51
CA ASN A 261 -12.06 -5.11 -22.81
C ASN A 261 -10.61 -4.90 -23.28
N ASP A 262 -9.98 -3.81 -22.83
CA ASP A 262 -8.59 -3.46 -23.13
C ASP A 262 -7.59 -4.14 -22.16
N GLY A 263 -8.08 -4.96 -21.22
CA GLY A 263 -7.26 -5.71 -20.29
C GLY A 263 -6.48 -6.84 -20.95
N GLU A 264 -5.51 -7.36 -20.23
CA GLU A 264 -4.71 -8.53 -20.61
C GLU A 264 -4.94 -9.65 -19.59
N ALA A 265 -4.72 -10.90 -20.00
CA ALA A 265 -4.71 -12.04 -19.08
C ALA A 265 -3.47 -11.99 -18.20
N LYS A 266 -3.61 -11.46 -16.99
CA LYS A 266 -2.55 -11.35 -15.99
C LYS A 266 -3.12 -11.07 -14.61
N ASN A 267 -2.25 -11.05 -13.61
CA ASN A 267 -2.59 -10.63 -12.25
C ASN A 267 -2.73 -9.11 -12.18
N TYR A 268 -3.86 -8.63 -11.61
CA TYR A 268 -4.12 -7.20 -11.41
C TYR A 268 -4.30 -6.88 -9.93
N PRO A 269 -3.80 -5.71 -9.48
CA PRO A 269 -4.00 -5.27 -8.11
C PRO A 269 -5.43 -4.80 -7.89
N VAL A 270 -5.97 -5.10 -6.71
CA VAL A 270 -7.19 -4.52 -6.15
C VAL A 270 -6.93 -4.11 -4.70
N LEU A 271 -7.74 -3.20 -4.17
CA LEU A 271 -7.63 -2.71 -2.80
C LEU A 271 -8.78 -3.27 -1.97
N VAL A 272 -8.45 -3.84 -0.81
CA VAL A 272 -9.41 -4.34 0.17
C VAL A 272 -9.31 -3.47 1.42
N SER A 273 -10.44 -3.00 1.94
CA SER A 273 -10.53 -2.24 3.20
C SER A 273 -11.79 -2.62 3.97
N VAL A 274 -11.88 -2.22 5.23
CA VAL A 274 -13.04 -2.45 6.08
C VAL A 274 -13.51 -1.12 6.65
N ASP A 275 -14.77 -0.76 6.37
CA ASP A 275 -15.43 0.32 7.08
C ASP A 275 -16.13 -0.28 8.30
N TYR A 276 -15.95 0.32 9.46
CA TYR A 276 -16.50 -0.21 10.70
C TYR A 276 -16.77 0.92 11.71
N LYS A 277 -17.52 0.59 12.73
CA LYS A 277 -17.71 1.45 13.88
C LYS A 277 -16.75 0.99 14.97
N ASN A 278 -15.88 1.90 15.42
CA ASN A 278 -14.86 1.62 16.44
C ASN A 278 -15.45 1.58 17.86
N SER A 279 -14.63 1.30 18.87
CA SER A 279 -15.02 1.25 20.29
C SER A 279 -15.51 2.59 20.83
N ASP A 280 -15.07 3.71 20.25
CA ASP A 280 -15.52 5.06 20.61
C ASP A 280 -16.88 5.41 19.97
N GLY A 281 -17.36 4.58 19.06
CA GLY A 281 -18.61 4.76 18.34
C GLY A 281 -18.49 5.55 17.03
N ASP A 282 -17.29 5.87 16.60
CA ASP A 282 -17.01 6.59 15.36
C ASP A 282 -16.96 5.65 14.16
N GLN A 283 -17.43 6.15 13.01
CA GLN A 283 -17.29 5.43 11.73
C GLN A 283 -15.89 5.68 11.16
N VAL A 284 -15.10 4.62 11.05
CA VAL A 284 -13.73 4.66 10.59
C VAL A 284 -13.48 3.59 9.51
N SER A 285 -12.37 3.69 8.81
CA SER A 285 -11.93 2.71 7.80
C SER A 285 -10.55 2.18 8.18
N SER A 286 -10.33 0.88 7.95
CA SER A 286 -8.99 0.30 8.05
C SER A 286 -8.09 0.83 6.94
N ASP A 287 -6.78 0.68 7.12
CA ASP A 287 -5.85 0.77 6.00
C ASP A 287 -6.23 -0.22 4.90
N ALA A 288 -6.04 0.21 3.65
CA ALA A 288 -6.31 -0.64 2.50
C ALA A 288 -5.15 -1.60 2.24
N GLU A 289 -5.46 -2.89 2.11
CA GLU A 289 -4.50 -3.89 1.67
C GLU A 289 -4.58 -4.08 0.15
N THR A 290 -3.42 -4.06 -0.53
CA THR A 290 -3.33 -4.30 -1.96
C THR A 290 -3.09 -5.79 -2.21
N VAL A 291 -3.98 -6.41 -2.96
CA VAL A 291 -3.89 -7.84 -3.30
C VAL A 291 -3.97 -8.06 -4.80
N GLY A 292 -3.34 -9.14 -5.28
CA GLY A 292 -3.34 -9.53 -6.68
C GLY A 292 -4.49 -10.49 -6.99
N VAL A 293 -5.21 -10.24 -8.07
CA VAL A 293 -6.30 -11.09 -8.58
C VAL A 293 -5.98 -11.51 -10.00
N ASP A 294 -6.03 -12.82 -10.26
CA ASP A 294 -5.78 -13.36 -11.59
C ASP A 294 -6.97 -13.17 -12.53
N VAL A 295 -6.69 -12.66 -13.72
CA VAL A 295 -7.64 -12.44 -14.80
C VAL A 295 -7.34 -13.41 -15.93
N GLY A 296 -8.33 -14.16 -16.36
CA GLY A 296 -8.28 -15.08 -17.49
C GLY A 296 -8.32 -14.37 -18.85
N GLY A 297 -7.98 -15.12 -19.90
CA GLY A 297 -7.92 -14.58 -21.26
C GLY A 297 -9.29 -14.26 -21.85
N LYS A 298 -9.28 -13.44 -22.91
CA LYS A 298 -10.45 -13.09 -23.69
C LYS A 298 -10.94 -14.29 -24.50
N ILE A 299 -12.23 -14.34 -24.81
CA ILE A 299 -12.80 -15.20 -25.86
C ILE A 299 -12.63 -14.46 -27.20
N GLU A 300 -11.88 -15.07 -28.12
CA GLU A 300 -11.60 -14.51 -29.42
C GLU A 300 -11.83 -15.56 -30.52
N PHE A 301 -12.22 -15.09 -31.71
CA PHE A 301 -12.47 -15.96 -32.83
C PHE A 301 -11.72 -15.48 -34.07
N GLU A 302 -11.31 -16.42 -34.89
CA GLU A 302 -10.79 -16.17 -36.24
C GLU A 302 -11.49 -17.04 -37.27
N ILE A 303 -11.52 -16.57 -38.54
CA ILE A 303 -11.98 -17.36 -39.67
C ILE A 303 -10.77 -18.07 -40.28
N VAL A 304 -10.81 -19.41 -40.32
CA VAL A 304 -9.73 -20.27 -40.84
C VAL A 304 -10.10 -20.94 -42.18
N SER A 305 -11.31 -20.66 -42.72
CA SER A 305 -11.74 -21.20 -44.03
C SER A 305 -11.20 -20.36 -45.18
N ASP A 306 -10.98 -21.04 -46.32
CA ASP A 306 -10.77 -20.41 -47.60
C ASP A 306 -12.04 -19.70 -48.10
N SER A 307 -11.90 -18.88 -49.17
CA SER A 307 -13.03 -18.23 -49.81
C SER A 307 -13.95 -19.24 -50.49
N THR A 308 -15.27 -19.11 -50.24
CA THR A 308 -16.28 -19.90 -50.97
C THR A 308 -16.49 -19.29 -52.38
N LYS A 309 -16.54 -20.14 -53.43
CA LYS A 309 -16.76 -19.70 -54.81
C LYS A 309 -18.22 -19.81 -55.24
N LEU A 310 -18.80 -18.69 -55.65
CA LEU A 310 -20.16 -18.63 -56.16
C LEU A 310 -20.18 -17.94 -57.54
N ARG A 311 -21.30 -18.02 -58.26
CA ARG A 311 -21.50 -17.40 -59.56
C ARG A 311 -22.61 -16.33 -59.51
N PRO A 312 -22.56 -15.30 -60.33
CA PRO A 312 -23.68 -14.40 -60.47
C PRO A 312 -24.97 -15.16 -60.79
N GLY A 313 -26.07 -14.82 -60.07
CA GLY A 313 -27.35 -15.47 -60.18
C GLY A 313 -27.43 -16.85 -59.53
N GLN A 314 -26.41 -17.31 -58.85
CA GLN A 314 -26.38 -18.62 -58.18
C GLN A 314 -26.87 -18.49 -56.73
N LYS A 315 -27.67 -19.49 -56.33
CA LYS A 315 -27.92 -19.78 -54.92
C LYS A 315 -27.00 -20.96 -54.50
N GLY A 316 -26.29 -20.83 -53.44
CA GLY A 316 -25.35 -21.85 -52.99
C GLY A 316 -25.03 -21.75 -51.48
N GLU A 317 -24.36 -22.75 -51.00
CA GLU A 317 -23.92 -22.84 -49.61
C GLU A 317 -22.56 -22.10 -49.45
N VAL A 318 -22.48 -21.25 -48.43
CA VAL A 318 -21.23 -20.61 -47.94
C VAL A 318 -20.85 -21.32 -46.63
N VAL A 319 -19.70 -21.93 -46.61
CA VAL A 319 -19.16 -22.62 -45.42
C VAL A 319 -18.07 -21.75 -44.84
N ILE A 320 -18.26 -21.29 -43.60
CA ILE A 320 -17.28 -20.52 -42.84
C ILE A 320 -16.79 -21.38 -41.69
N VAL A 321 -15.49 -21.52 -41.55
CA VAL A 321 -14.89 -22.25 -40.44
C VAL A 321 -14.36 -21.26 -39.43
N TYR A 322 -14.93 -21.25 -38.24
CA TYR A 322 -14.54 -20.42 -37.13
C TYR A 322 -13.64 -21.20 -36.19
N LYS A 323 -12.64 -20.54 -35.63
CA LYS A 323 -11.77 -21.10 -34.60
C LYS A 323 -11.80 -20.21 -33.38
N ASN A 324 -11.96 -20.78 -32.21
CA ASN A 324 -11.77 -20.09 -30.96
C ASN A 324 -10.27 -19.96 -30.69
N THR A 325 -9.73 -18.74 -30.83
CA THR A 325 -8.32 -18.42 -30.54
C THR A 325 -8.13 -17.91 -29.12
N GLY A 326 -9.23 -17.71 -28.38
CA GLY A 326 -9.24 -17.28 -27.00
C GLY A 326 -8.83 -18.37 -26.01
N ALA A 327 -8.86 -18.03 -24.72
CA ALA A 327 -8.40 -18.89 -23.63
C ALA A 327 -9.53 -19.64 -22.89
N THR A 328 -10.81 -19.34 -23.20
CA THR A 328 -11.98 -19.91 -22.51
C THR A 328 -13.03 -20.39 -23.50
N THR A 329 -13.89 -21.32 -23.06
CA THR A 329 -14.97 -21.88 -23.88
C THR A 329 -16.09 -20.86 -24.11
N ALA A 330 -16.55 -20.77 -25.36
CA ALA A 330 -17.75 -20.03 -25.73
C ALA A 330 -18.93 -21.00 -25.80
N TYR A 331 -19.91 -20.80 -24.92
CA TYR A 331 -21.07 -21.68 -24.81
C TYR A 331 -22.23 -21.24 -25.70
N ASN A 332 -23.04 -22.19 -26.18
CA ASN A 332 -24.23 -21.94 -26.97
C ASN A 332 -24.00 -20.99 -28.13
N SER A 333 -22.87 -21.10 -28.82
CA SER A 333 -22.41 -20.19 -29.85
C SER A 333 -23.29 -20.26 -31.09
N GLN A 334 -23.61 -19.09 -31.65
CA GLN A 334 -24.40 -18.93 -32.83
C GLN A 334 -23.78 -17.82 -33.71
N ALA A 335 -23.33 -18.19 -34.91
CA ALA A 335 -22.75 -17.24 -35.84
C ALA A 335 -23.80 -16.69 -36.80
N ARG A 336 -23.69 -15.43 -37.12
CA ARG A 336 -24.55 -14.72 -38.09
C ARG A 336 -23.69 -14.02 -39.12
N ILE A 337 -24.14 -14.10 -40.42
CA ILE A 337 -23.57 -13.31 -41.50
C ILE A 337 -24.45 -12.12 -41.84
N SER A 338 -23.82 -11.01 -42.24
CA SER A 338 -24.51 -9.81 -42.77
C SER A 338 -24.46 -9.83 -44.28
N ALA A 339 -25.46 -10.50 -44.90
CA ALA A 339 -25.56 -10.55 -46.34
C ALA A 339 -26.04 -9.17 -46.86
N VAL A 340 -25.15 -8.44 -47.56
CA VAL A 340 -25.41 -7.16 -48.20
C VAL A 340 -25.16 -7.27 -49.70
N ASP A 341 -25.76 -6.38 -50.50
CA ASP A 341 -25.60 -6.37 -51.98
C ASP A 341 -24.12 -6.63 -52.38
N PRO A 342 -23.86 -7.60 -53.29
CA PRO A 342 -24.80 -8.34 -54.16
C PRO A 342 -25.30 -9.66 -53.56
N PHE A 343 -25.18 -9.90 -52.25
CA PHE A 343 -25.63 -11.11 -51.59
C PHE A 343 -26.96 -10.91 -50.88
N THR A 344 -27.80 -11.95 -50.89
CA THR A 344 -28.98 -12.06 -50.04
C THR A 344 -29.01 -13.44 -49.39
N SER A 345 -29.47 -13.55 -48.15
CA SER A 345 -29.63 -14.82 -47.44
C SER A 345 -30.98 -14.85 -46.74
N ASN A 346 -31.64 -16.01 -46.79
CA ASN A 346 -32.81 -16.34 -45.97
C ASN A 346 -32.45 -17.18 -44.75
N ASP A 347 -31.22 -17.70 -44.74
CA ASP A 347 -30.63 -18.48 -43.64
C ASP A 347 -29.26 -17.89 -43.33
N ASP A 348 -29.28 -16.79 -42.56
CA ASP A 348 -28.10 -15.98 -42.23
C ASP A 348 -27.45 -16.36 -40.87
N THR A 349 -27.98 -17.40 -40.22
CA THR A 349 -27.56 -17.79 -38.85
C THR A 349 -27.25 -19.29 -38.81
N ALA A 350 -26.12 -19.64 -38.22
CA ALA A 350 -25.67 -21.00 -37.99
C ALA A 350 -25.45 -21.26 -36.49
N PHE A 351 -26.04 -22.34 -35.97
CA PHE A 351 -25.78 -22.82 -34.62
C PHE A 351 -24.45 -23.60 -34.60
N LEU A 352 -23.52 -23.18 -33.74
CA LEU A 352 -22.16 -23.73 -33.66
C LEU A 352 -21.95 -24.62 -32.43
N GLY A 353 -22.81 -24.50 -31.40
CA GLY A 353 -22.66 -25.23 -30.13
C GLY A 353 -21.64 -24.56 -29.20
N ASP A 354 -21.04 -25.36 -28.35
CA ASP A 354 -19.96 -24.95 -27.47
C ASP A 354 -18.64 -25.03 -28.25
N ILE A 355 -17.76 -24.02 -28.10
CA ILE A 355 -16.51 -23.98 -28.84
C ILE A 355 -15.37 -23.84 -27.82
N GLU A 356 -14.61 -24.91 -27.61
CA GLU A 356 -13.47 -24.92 -26.69
C GLU A 356 -12.28 -24.12 -27.23
N PRO A 357 -11.34 -23.67 -26.35
CA PRO A 357 -10.10 -23.04 -26.79
C PRO A 357 -9.34 -23.87 -27.83
N GLY A 358 -9.01 -23.26 -28.97
CA GLY A 358 -8.32 -23.91 -30.08
C GLY A 358 -9.22 -24.73 -31.01
N GLU A 359 -10.48 -24.98 -30.66
CA GLU A 359 -11.41 -25.73 -31.46
C GLU A 359 -11.88 -25.00 -32.71
N THR A 360 -12.19 -25.76 -33.77
CA THR A 360 -12.76 -25.26 -35.03
C THR A 360 -14.12 -25.83 -35.30
N VAL A 361 -15.06 -24.95 -35.65
CA VAL A 361 -16.45 -25.32 -35.97
C VAL A 361 -16.88 -24.72 -37.30
N LYS A 362 -17.89 -25.37 -37.96
CA LYS A 362 -18.36 -24.93 -39.28
C LYS A 362 -19.74 -24.30 -39.19
N GLY A 363 -19.87 -23.06 -39.68
CA GLY A 363 -21.15 -22.46 -39.99
C GLY A 363 -21.48 -22.65 -41.47
N VAL A 364 -22.71 -23.07 -41.78
CA VAL A 364 -23.19 -23.25 -43.16
C VAL A 364 -24.34 -22.30 -43.38
N TYR A 365 -24.26 -21.48 -44.44
CA TYR A 365 -25.22 -20.46 -44.76
C TYR A 365 -25.69 -20.60 -46.20
N GLU A 366 -26.99 -20.39 -46.47
CA GLU A 366 -27.52 -20.38 -47.82
C GLU A 366 -27.51 -18.92 -48.34
N VAL A 367 -26.74 -18.67 -49.40
CA VAL A 367 -26.54 -17.32 -49.94
C VAL A 367 -26.90 -17.30 -51.42
N SER A 368 -27.68 -16.30 -51.84
CA SER A 368 -27.99 -16.03 -53.22
C SER A 368 -27.17 -14.81 -53.71
N VAL A 369 -26.55 -14.93 -54.88
CA VAL A 369 -25.77 -13.89 -55.53
C VAL A 369 -26.61 -13.20 -56.63
N SER A 370 -26.65 -11.88 -56.64
CA SER A 370 -27.34 -11.15 -57.72
C SER A 370 -26.78 -11.51 -59.10
N SER A 371 -27.60 -11.51 -60.12
CA SER A 371 -27.20 -11.86 -61.48
C SER A 371 -26.29 -10.82 -62.14
N ASP A 372 -26.32 -9.57 -61.65
CA ASP A 372 -25.48 -8.45 -62.05
C ASP A 372 -24.23 -8.24 -61.17
N ALA A 373 -23.97 -9.16 -60.25
CA ALA A 373 -22.82 -9.10 -59.38
C ALA A 373 -21.51 -9.05 -60.14
N THR A 374 -20.66 -8.08 -59.76
CA THR A 374 -19.32 -7.94 -60.33
C THR A 374 -18.43 -9.09 -59.88
N ILE A 375 -17.61 -9.61 -60.84
CA ILE A 375 -16.68 -10.69 -60.57
C ILE A 375 -15.49 -10.16 -59.81
N LYS A 376 -15.45 -10.48 -58.47
CA LYS A 376 -14.37 -10.14 -57.53
C LYS A 376 -14.57 -10.92 -56.24
N THR A 377 -13.61 -10.83 -55.34
CA THR A 377 -13.76 -11.30 -53.97
C THR A 377 -14.46 -10.22 -53.13
N TYR A 378 -15.46 -10.62 -52.38
CA TYR A 378 -16.23 -9.78 -51.48
C TYR A 378 -15.96 -10.23 -50.03
N GLY A 379 -15.92 -9.27 -49.12
CA GLY A 379 -15.93 -9.52 -47.69
C GLY A 379 -17.38 -9.45 -47.14
N VAL A 380 -17.80 -10.48 -46.45
CA VAL A 380 -19.08 -10.55 -45.73
C VAL A 380 -18.82 -10.50 -44.27
N ASP A 381 -19.41 -9.55 -43.56
CA ASP A 381 -19.23 -9.43 -42.10
C ASP A 381 -19.97 -10.56 -41.40
N THR A 382 -19.34 -11.10 -40.38
CA THR A 382 -19.91 -12.15 -39.51
C THR A 382 -19.55 -11.91 -38.07
N GLU A 383 -20.44 -12.23 -37.15
CA GLU A 383 -20.29 -12.13 -35.71
C GLU A 383 -20.76 -13.43 -35.05
N ILE A 384 -20.22 -13.76 -33.89
CA ILE A 384 -20.63 -14.90 -33.08
C ILE A 384 -21.26 -14.39 -31.81
N ARG A 385 -22.52 -14.74 -31.55
CA ARG A 385 -23.17 -14.61 -30.24
C ARG A 385 -22.89 -15.87 -29.45
N TYR A 386 -22.49 -15.72 -28.22
CA TYR A 386 -22.19 -16.85 -27.33
C TYR A 386 -22.56 -16.49 -25.89
N ARG A 387 -22.50 -17.50 -25.02
CA ARG A 387 -22.60 -17.30 -23.59
C ARG A 387 -21.25 -17.53 -22.95
N ASP A 388 -20.92 -16.74 -21.93
CA ASP A 388 -19.78 -17.00 -21.08
C ASP A 388 -20.10 -18.08 -20.03
N SER A 389 -19.13 -18.42 -19.17
CA SER A 389 -19.29 -19.43 -18.11
C SER A 389 -20.33 -19.08 -17.04
N LEU A 390 -20.74 -17.81 -16.95
CA LEU A 390 -21.80 -17.32 -16.06
C LEU A 390 -23.16 -17.18 -16.77
N ASP A 391 -23.29 -17.73 -17.99
CA ASP A 391 -24.50 -17.66 -18.84
C ASP A 391 -24.85 -16.22 -19.28
N ASN A 392 -23.91 -15.26 -19.24
CA ASN A 392 -24.12 -13.93 -19.79
C ASN A 392 -24.00 -13.98 -21.33
N SER A 393 -24.87 -13.24 -22.02
CA SER A 393 -24.84 -13.13 -23.49
C SER A 393 -23.74 -12.17 -23.93
N GLN A 394 -22.85 -12.64 -24.78
CA GLN A 394 -21.71 -11.92 -25.36
C GLN A 394 -21.78 -11.94 -26.89
N ILE A 395 -21.07 -10.99 -27.52
CA ILE A 395 -20.96 -10.90 -28.99
C ILE A 395 -19.48 -10.70 -29.30
N SER A 396 -18.95 -11.47 -30.28
CA SER A 396 -17.57 -11.34 -30.76
C SER A 396 -17.37 -10.02 -31.53
N ASP A 397 -16.10 -9.66 -31.69
CA ASP A 397 -15.74 -8.68 -32.72
C ASP A 397 -16.18 -9.14 -34.11
N SER A 398 -16.52 -8.19 -35.01
CA SER A 398 -16.91 -8.49 -36.38
C SER A 398 -15.71 -9.02 -37.19
N MET A 399 -15.91 -10.16 -37.83
CA MET A 399 -14.94 -10.81 -38.71
C MET A 399 -15.40 -10.71 -40.17
N LYS A 400 -14.48 -10.88 -41.14
CA LYS A 400 -14.80 -10.85 -42.57
C LYS A 400 -14.55 -12.19 -43.23
N ALA A 401 -15.61 -12.89 -43.60
CA ALA A 401 -15.55 -14.06 -44.47
C ALA A 401 -15.43 -13.64 -45.94
N GLN A 402 -14.67 -14.39 -46.73
CA GLN A 402 -14.47 -14.09 -48.14
C GLN A 402 -15.36 -14.96 -49.05
N ILE A 403 -16.08 -14.32 -50.00
CA ILE A 403 -16.82 -14.99 -51.03
C ILE A 403 -16.26 -14.52 -52.38
N GLU A 404 -15.71 -15.47 -53.17
CA GLU A 404 -15.23 -15.20 -54.52
C GLU A 404 -16.36 -15.37 -55.55
N VAL A 405 -16.80 -14.27 -56.11
CA VAL A 405 -17.73 -14.34 -57.26
C VAL A 405 -16.91 -14.52 -58.54
N SER A 406 -17.03 -15.67 -59.15
CA SER A 406 -16.25 -16.06 -60.34
C SER A 406 -17.13 -16.46 -61.53
N LYS A 407 -16.56 -16.37 -62.75
CA LYS A 407 -17.24 -16.85 -63.96
C LYS A 407 -17.44 -18.36 -63.89
N ALA A 408 -18.52 -18.83 -64.53
CA ALA A 408 -18.67 -20.26 -64.76
C ALA A 408 -17.41 -20.82 -65.46
N SER A 409 -16.70 -21.74 -64.79
CA SER A 409 -15.75 -22.59 -65.49
C SER A 409 -16.56 -23.48 -66.46
N GLY A 410 -16.90 -22.92 -67.59
CA GLY A 410 -17.51 -23.72 -68.65
C GLY A 410 -16.47 -24.69 -69.13
N VAL A 411 -16.54 -25.93 -68.70
CA VAL A 411 -16.08 -26.99 -69.59
C VAL A 411 -17.05 -26.95 -70.77
N SER A 412 -16.73 -26.13 -71.77
CA SER A 412 -17.45 -26.12 -73.02
C SER A 412 -17.37 -27.57 -73.56
N ILE A 413 -18.50 -28.28 -73.45
CA ILE A 413 -18.67 -29.61 -74.05
C ILE A 413 -18.21 -29.55 -75.48
N LEU A 414 -18.32 -28.39 -76.13
CA LEU A 414 -17.91 -28.07 -77.49
C LEU A 414 -16.40 -27.92 -77.68
N THR A 415 -15.60 -27.78 -76.64
CA THR A 415 -14.12 -27.67 -76.72
C THR A 415 -13.38 -28.86 -76.14
N ASN A 416 -14.10 -29.87 -75.69
CA ASN A 416 -13.47 -31.12 -75.23
C ASN A 416 -13.04 -31.91 -76.48
N PRO A 417 -11.70 -32.00 -76.77
CA PRO A 417 -11.23 -32.67 -78.00
C PRO A 417 -11.71 -34.12 -78.10
N ILE A 418 -11.93 -34.82 -76.97
CA ILE A 418 -12.44 -36.14 -76.91
C ILE A 418 -13.91 -36.23 -77.36
N LEU A 419 -14.79 -35.28 -76.93
CA LEU A 419 -16.16 -35.22 -77.34
C LEU A 419 -16.30 -34.83 -78.81
N ILE A 420 -15.50 -33.85 -79.28
CA ILE A 420 -15.43 -33.48 -80.69
C ILE A 420 -15.01 -34.67 -81.54
N THR A 421 -14.03 -35.41 -81.12
CA THR A 421 -13.55 -36.64 -81.80
C THR A 421 -14.65 -37.69 -81.87
N ILE A 422 -15.38 -37.93 -80.80
CA ILE A 422 -16.50 -38.87 -80.73
C ILE A 422 -17.63 -38.42 -81.70
N VAL A 423 -18.02 -37.14 -81.69
CA VAL A 423 -19.06 -36.59 -82.59
C VAL A 423 -18.63 -36.75 -84.05
N VAL A 424 -17.35 -36.45 -84.39
CA VAL A 424 -16.80 -36.63 -85.74
C VAL A 424 -16.84 -38.10 -86.16
N PHE A 425 -16.45 -39.03 -85.27
CA PHE A 425 -16.55 -40.47 -85.57
C PHE A 425 -18.01 -40.94 -85.75
N VAL A 426 -18.96 -40.43 -85.00
CA VAL A 426 -20.39 -40.74 -85.17
C VAL A 426 -20.90 -40.21 -86.53
N ILE A 427 -20.50 -39.00 -86.91
CA ILE A 427 -20.90 -38.42 -88.23
C ILE A 427 -20.25 -39.20 -89.37
N LEU A 428 -18.98 -39.53 -89.27
CA LEU A 428 -18.28 -40.35 -90.28
C LEU A 428 -18.87 -41.76 -90.34
N GLY A 429 -19.16 -42.36 -89.21
CA GLY A 429 -19.83 -43.72 -89.15
C GLY A 429 -21.21 -43.63 -89.73
N ALA A 430 -22.02 -42.67 -89.50
CA ALA A 430 -23.35 -42.48 -90.05
C ALA A 430 -23.23 -42.18 -91.57
N GLY A 431 -22.29 -41.31 -92.02
CA GLY A 431 -22.02 -41.10 -93.40
C GLY A 431 -21.57 -42.33 -94.14
N TYR A 432 -20.71 -43.16 -93.57
CA TYR A 432 -20.29 -44.42 -94.12
C TYR A 432 -21.47 -45.40 -94.22
N PHE A 433 -22.33 -45.46 -93.22
CA PHE A 433 -23.49 -46.32 -93.20
C PHE A 433 -24.55 -45.92 -94.29
N VAL A 434 -24.79 -44.64 -94.46
CA VAL A 434 -25.66 -44.10 -95.54
C VAL A 434 -25.06 -44.41 -96.92
N TRP A 435 -23.73 -44.21 -97.10
CA TRP A 435 -23.05 -44.52 -98.34
C TRP A 435 -23.12 -46.02 -98.70
N LYS A 436 -22.88 -46.87 -97.69
CA LYS A 436 -22.95 -48.35 -97.89
C LYS A 436 -24.38 -48.79 -98.25
N ARG A 437 -25.42 -48.14 -97.72
CA ARG A 437 -26.81 -48.42 -97.99
C ARG A 437 -27.27 -47.94 -99.38
N ARG A 438 -26.55 -47.00 -99.99
CA ARG A 438 -26.79 -46.55 -101.38
C ARG A 438 -26.10 -47.38 -102.45
N LYS A 439 -25.17 -48.27 -102.09
CA LYS A 439 -24.42 -49.11 -102.96
C LYS A 439 -24.94 -50.55 -103.01
N ASN A 440 -25.86 -50.94 -102.25
CA ASN A 440 -26.68 -52.16 -102.33
C ASN A 440 -28.10 -51.74 -102.79
#